data_85768cd00f6c7279ffd60d4f53f1fac6
#
_entry.id   85768cd00f6c7279ffd60d4f53f1fac6
#
_cell.length_a   1.000
_cell.length_b   1.000
_cell.length_c   1.000
_cell.angle_alpha   90.00
_cell.angle_beta   90.00
_cell.angle_gamma   90.00
#
_symmetry.space_group_name_H-M   'P 1'
#
loop_
_entity.id
_entity.type
_entity.pdbx_description
1 polymer ?
#
loop_
_entity_poly.entity_id
_entity_poly.type
_entity_poly.pdbx_seq_one_letter_code
_entity_poly.pdbx_strand_id
1 'polypeptide(L)'
;MLLPLPETFACRYCFALSARYNGHRAALGGEFTVFEQANYGVAHAFGARLLNHVDNAALPVDVHDFSDAINRCLLVDKTMFIADILDSEAPVALCCRPKGFGKSMNLSMLKCYLERLDHRRPDRSPFVGTQIWQAGSGRYRDEYACYPVIMLDFSAAAARRGAAVTGAVRDALSGECARLLALLEAPDLARDKVRHIERVARGAAGEDEVASVLGVLIELLEMACDEQVVLLVDGYDAAWLGRASARVASGADPAGLFDRVLFDAIATARDSLRLTCLMGECPGPAEAALSSRGCSYCLTTPLSAWCDRCFGFSDAEVQALLNHTGREEYLDDAREWLEGYRFGRVYCSSSARAIGFLDRGCTAPVRADLYGYADGLSRAVAGWNLDRLSVLFDLLEAHGCAEVPLCLGTAEPDVSPDVGMWTALYLSGFLTTDMTEEPEHGDRLRALRLPNNELRQALRLVIIEWFECTAEDIRDVDAFRDGLCHGNEDTVRRALSRILGDAGIGETDPDKPLPYHLLLQGLCFGLPGYANPASRRKCGAGRWDIQVFPTGAMFDVADTIGMLDERPLITINLMYDPDVDALGLELLAVQSLLDIERDGIDEIRVPRPGVGRMRWGFGFDGQHVATVCQRL
;
A
#
# COMPACT_ATOMS: atom_id res chain seq x y z
N MET A 1 -23.72 -16.40 16.88
CA MET A 1 -23.79 -15.96 18.28
C MET A 1 -22.84 -14.79 18.39
N LEU A 2 -23.34 -13.60 18.07
CA LEU A 2 -22.57 -12.34 18.02
C LEU A 2 -23.03 -11.49 19.22
N LEU A 3 -22.06 -11.06 20.03
CA LEU A 3 -22.29 -10.14 21.13
C LEU A 3 -22.43 -8.71 20.58
N PRO A 4 -23.35 -7.88 21.11
CA PRO A 4 -23.56 -6.52 20.62
C PRO A 4 -22.44 -5.57 21.07
N LEU A 5 -21.93 -4.75 20.15
CA LEU A 5 -21.03 -3.63 20.42
C LEU A 5 -21.85 -2.37 20.80
N PRO A 6 -21.33 -1.46 21.63
CA PRO A 6 -22.07 -0.34 22.16
C PRO A 6 -22.36 0.76 21.12
N GLU A 7 -23.58 1.25 21.11
CA GLU A 7 -24.25 2.17 20.16
C GLU A 7 -23.69 3.62 20.05
N THR A 8 -22.51 3.93 20.57
CA THR A 8 -22.11 5.34 20.71
C THR A 8 -21.01 5.83 19.78
N PHE A 9 -20.45 4.98 18.92
CA PHE A 9 -19.24 5.34 18.16
C PHE A 9 -19.48 6.00 16.79
N ALA A 10 -20.51 5.62 16.04
CA ALA A 10 -20.71 6.10 14.67
C ALA A 10 -21.21 7.57 14.57
N CYS A 11 -21.94 8.07 15.56
CA CYS A 11 -22.64 9.38 15.46
C CYS A 11 -21.77 10.61 15.81
N ARG A 12 -20.65 10.45 16.52
CA ARG A 12 -19.80 11.59 16.91
C ARG A 12 -18.75 11.98 15.86
N TYR A 13 -18.41 11.08 14.96
CA TYR A 13 -17.31 11.25 14.02
C TYR A 13 -17.64 12.10 12.79
N CYS A 14 -18.85 12.03 12.25
CA CYS A 14 -19.21 12.77 11.05
C CYS A 14 -19.29 14.30 11.24
N PHE A 15 -19.55 14.79 12.45
CA PHE A 15 -19.65 16.22 12.72
C PHE A 15 -18.30 16.90 12.96
N ALA A 16 -17.32 16.19 13.52
CA ALA A 16 -16.00 16.73 13.83
C ALA A 16 -15.11 16.89 12.59
N LEU A 17 -15.24 15.99 11.60
CA LEU A 17 -14.45 15.99 10.37
C LEU A 17 -14.78 17.16 9.45
N SER A 18 -16.07 17.49 9.27
CA SER A 18 -16.49 18.60 8.41
C SER A 18 -16.03 19.97 8.94
N ALA A 19 -16.00 20.15 10.26
CA ALA A 19 -15.60 21.42 10.88
C ALA A 19 -14.07 21.60 10.96
N ARG A 20 -13.31 20.51 11.18
CA ARG A 20 -11.84 20.59 11.25
C ARG A 20 -11.20 20.69 9.86
N TYR A 21 -11.73 19.97 8.88
CA TYR A 21 -11.19 20.01 7.52
C TYR A 21 -11.42 21.36 6.81
N ASN A 22 -12.57 22.00 7.03
CA ASN A 22 -12.84 23.35 6.52
C ASN A 22 -12.06 24.44 7.28
N GLY A 23 -11.71 24.22 8.54
CA GLY A 23 -10.90 25.14 9.33
C GLY A 23 -9.42 25.17 8.90
N HIS A 24 -8.85 24.02 8.54
CA HIS A 24 -7.46 23.95 8.07
C HIS A 24 -7.24 24.51 6.65
N ARG A 25 -8.21 24.41 5.75
CA ARG A 25 -8.10 25.03 4.42
C ARG A 25 -8.19 26.56 4.44
N ALA A 26 -8.93 27.14 5.38
CA ALA A 26 -8.97 28.59 5.56
C ALA A 26 -7.67 29.17 6.15
N ALA A 27 -6.84 28.35 6.80
CA ALA A 27 -5.55 28.74 7.37
C ALA A 27 -4.36 28.59 6.39
N LEU A 28 -4.53 27.92 5.25
CA LEU A 28 -3.48 27.70 4.24
C LEU A 28 -3.50 28.69 3.06
N GLY A 29 -4.30 29.73 3.13
CA GLY A 29 -4.33 30.86 2.18
C GLY A 29 -3.33 31.97 2.51
N GLY A 30 -2.22 31.70 3.15
CA GLY A 30 -1.14 32.62 3.47
C GLY A 30 0.20 32.13 2.91
N GLU A 31 0.91 33.02 2.27
CA GLU A 31 2.25 32.94 1.70
C GLU A 31 3.15 31.90 2.38
N PHE A 32 3.73 31.00 1.60
CA PHE A 32 4.82 30.10 2.01
C PHE A 32 6.03 30.91 2.43
N THR A 33 6.10 31.32 3.68
CA THR A 33 7.34 31.79 4.29
C THR A 33 8.16 30.57 4.71
N VAL A 34 9.35 30.52 4.18
CA VAL A 34 10.46 29.64 4.55
C VAL A 34 10.61 29.60 6.07
N PHE A 35 10.30 28.45 6.70
CA PHE A 35 10.64 28.20 8.11
C PHE A 35 11.72 27.12 8.21
N GLU A 36 12.85 27.64 8.60
CA GLU A 36 13.99 27.14 9.38
C GLU A 36 14.45 25.68 9.18
N GLN A 37 15.56 25.65 8.45
CA GLN A 37 16.63 24.68 8.62
C GLN A 37 17.23 24.78 10.04
N ALA A 38 17.00 23.79 10.86
CA ALA A 38 17.80 23.56 12.04
C ALA A 38 18.19 22.08 12.10
N ASN A 39 19.48 21.85 11.90
CA ASN A 39 20.27 20.70 12.30
C ASN A 39 19.93 19.30 11.75
N TYR A 40 20.07 19.12 10.43
CA TYR A 40 20.58 17.87 9.87
C TYR A 40 21.74 18.24 8.93
N GLY A 41 22.95 17.87 9.35
CA GLY A 41 24.17 18.24 8.64
C GLY A 41 24.23 17.66 7.25
N VAL A 42 24.56 18.52 6.30
CA VAL A 42 25.21 18.26 5.00
C VAL A 42 24.51 17.35 3.95
N ALA A 43 23.61 16.43 4.30
CA ALA A 43 23.07 15.46 3.35
C ALA A 43 21.94 15.99 2.42
N HIS A 44 21.41 17.19 2.64
CA HIS A 44 20.14 17.63 1.98
C HIS A 44 20.33 18.67 0.87
N ALA A 45 21.55 18.93 0.42
CA ALA A 45 21.82 19.95 -0.61
C ALA A 45 21.76 19.41 -2.07
N PHE A 46 21.57 18.10 -2.27
CA PHE A 46 21.58 17.51 -3.60
C PHE A 46 20.17 17.42 -4.17
N GLY A 47 19.92 18.10 -5.29
CA GLY A 47 18.70 17.98 -6.09
C GLY A 47 18.56 16.61 -6.78
N ALA A 48 17.48 16.43 -7.53
CA ALA A 48 17.27 15.22 -8.34
C ALA A 48 18.48 14.98 -9.26
N ARG A 49 19.10 13.80 -9.16
CA ARG A 49 20.25 13.42 -9.94
C ARG A 49 20.02 12.07 -10.60
N LEU A 50 20.32 12.00 -11.88
CA LEU A 50 20.30 10.76 -12.64
C LEU A 50 21.72 10.22 -12.81
N LEU A 51 21.86 8.91 -12.72
CA LEU A 51 23.08 8.17 -13.04
C LEU A 51 22.89 7.54 -14.42
N ASN A 52 23.72 7.96 -15.35
CA ASN A 52 23.75 7.45 -16.71
C ASN A 52 25.21 7.21 -17.10
N HIS A 53 25.65 5.96 -17.03
CA HIS A 53 27.02 5.57 -17.34
C HIS A 53 27.20 5.07 -18.78
N VAL A 54 26.10 4.91 -19.52
CA VAL A 54 26.09 4.41 -20.92
C VAL A 54 25.16 5.24 -21.78
N ASP A 55 25.57 5.48 -23.02
CA ASP A 55 24.69 6.11 -24.00
C ASP A 55 23.47 5.23 -24.27
N ASN A 56 22.29 5.84 -24.32
CA ASN A 56 21.00 5.14 -24.49
C ASN A 56 20.72 4.10 -23.39
N ALA A 57 20.97 4.43 -22.14
CA ALA A 57 20.66 3.56 -21.00
C ALA A 57 19.18 3.16 -20.98
N ALA A 58 18.91 1.87 -20.76
CA ALA A 58 17.55 1.35 -20.64
C ALA A 58 16.90 1.76 -19.31
N LEU A 59 15.57 1.74 -19.25
CA LEU A 59 14.87 1.82 -17.97
C LEU A 59 15.10 0.54 -17.16
N PRO A 60 15.23 0.60 -15.81
CA PRO A 60 15.47 -0.57 -14.96
C PRO A 60 14.18 -1.35 -14.70
N VAL A 61 13.51 -1.84 -15.74
CA VAL A 61 12.31 -2.66 -15.64
C VAL A 61 12.69 -4.04 -15.11
N ASP A 62 12.08 -4.45 -13.99
CA ASP A 62 12.35 -5.73 -13.30
C ASP A 62 13.84 -5.99 -12.97
N VAL A 63 14.63 -4.93 -12.83
CA VAL A 63 16.04 -5.01 -12.41
C VAL A 63 16.13 -4.72 -10.92
N HIS A 64 16.67 -5.67 -10.15
CA HIS A 64 16.78 -5.58 -8.68
C HIS A 64 18.22 -5.56 -8.19
N ASP A 65 19.20 -5.89 -9.04
CA ASP A 65 20.63 -5.85 -8.73
C ASP A 65 21.26 -4.54 -9.19
N PHE A 66 21.85 -3.80 -8.23
CA PHE A 66 22.45 -2.50 -8.49
C PHE A 66 23.69 -2.59 -9.37
N SER A 67 24.52 -3.65 -9.21
CA SER A 67 25.76 -3.81 -9.98
C SER A 67 25.49 -4.02 -11.47
N ASP A 68 24.38 -4.70 -11.76
CA ASP A 68 23.86 -4.87 -13.11
C ASP A 68 23.23 -3.57 -13.64
N ALA A 69 22.42 -2.92 -12.81
CA ALA A 69 21.65 -1.74 -13.18
C ALA A 69 22.55 -0.53 -13.49
N ILE A 70 23.57 -0.26 -12.67
CA ILE A 70 24.44 0.91 -12.78
C ILE A 70 25.19 0.96 -14.13
N ASN A 71 25.46 -0.19 -14.72
CA ASN A 71 26.21 -0.32 -15.96
C ASN A 71 25.31 -0.32 -17.22
N ARG A 72 23.98 -0.43 -17.09
CA ARG A 72 23.09 -0.64 -18.23
C ARG A 72 21.85 0.24 -18.23
N CYS A 73 21.48 0.76 -17.05
CA CYS A 73 20.21 1.44 -16.87
C CYS A 73 20.38 2.90 -16.48
N LEU A 74 19.34 3.68 -16.78
CA LEU A 74 19.14 5.01 -16.26
C LEU A 74 18.60 4.89 -14.83
N LEU A 75 19.36 5.38 -13.85
CA LEU A 75 19.00 5.28 -12.44
C LEU A 75 18.81 6.66 -11.81
N VAL A 76 17.95 6.75 -10.83
CA VAL A 76 17.89 7.87 -9.89
C VAL A 76 18.93 7.64 -8.79
N ASP A 77 19.75 8.66 -8.50
CA ASP A 77 20.81 8.57 -7.48
C ASP A 77 20.21 8.53 -6.06
N LYS A 78 20.08 7.35 -5.51
CA LYS A 78 19.67 7.09 -4.12
C LYS A 78 20.84 6.71 -3.22
N THR A 79 22.08 6.96 -3.66
CA THR A 79 23.29 6.51 -2.94
C THR A 79 23.44 7.10 -1.55
N MET A 80 22.74 8.18 -1.20
CA MET A 80 22.70 8.71 0.16
C MET A 80 22.07 7.76 1.18
N PHE A 81 21.31 6.75 0.74
CA PHE A 81 20.89 5.66 1.61
C PHE A 81 22.06 4.98 2.32
N ILE A 82 23.21 4.85 1.65
CA ILE A 82 24.44 4.29 2.24
C ILE A 82 24.90 5.15 3.44
N ALA A 83 24.87 6.48 3.29
CA ALA A 83 25.22 7.38 4.38
C ALA A 83 24.26 7.24 5.57
N ASP A 84 22.95 7.22 5.31
CA ASP A 84 21.92 7.08 6.34
C ASP A 84 22.10 5.77 7.15
N ILE A 85 22.46 4.67 6.48
CA ILE A 85 22.71 3.38 7.14
C ILE A 85 24.04 3.38 7.92
N LEU A 86 25.11 3.92 7.34
CA LEU A 86 26.42 3.98 8.01
C LEU A 86 26.41 4.91 9.24
N ASP A 87 25.60 5.97 9.20
CA ASP A 87 25.43 6.94 10.29
C ASP A 87 24.31 6.53 11.28
N SER A 88 23.74 5.34 11.15
CA SER A 88 22.70 4.84 12.05
C SER A 88 23.20 4.77 13.50
N GLU A 89 22.38 5.22 14.44
CA GLU A 89 22.69 5.20 15.88
C GLU A 89 22.70 3.80 16.48
N ALA A 90 22.14 2.81 15.80
CA ALA A 90 22.08 1.42 16.23
C ALA A 90 22.68 0.48 15.17
N PRO A 91 23.26 -0.67 15.61
CA PRO A 91 23.88 -1.63 14.69
C PRO A 91 22.90 -2.34 13.77
N VAL A 92 21.60 -2.32 14.09
CA VAL A 92 20.54 -2.91 13.26
C VAL A 92 19.66 -1.80 12.70
N ALA A 93 19.62 -1.68 11.37
CA ALA A 93 18.71 -0.84 10.63
C ALA A 93 17.50 -1.67 10.17
N LEU A 94 16.31 -1.38 10.69
CA LEU A 94 15.06 -2.04 10.34
C LEU A 94 14.26 -1.12 9.42
N CYS A 95 14.23 -1.44 8.12
CA CYS A 95 13.65 -0.60 7.08
C CYS A 95 12.36 -1.20 6.54
N CYS A 96 11.22 -0.58 6.88
CA CYS A 96 9.89 -1.01 6.47
C CYS A 96 9.32 -0.04 5.44
N ARG A 97 9.09 -0.52 4.22
CA ARG A 97 8.49 0.24 3.12
C ARG A 97 7.58 -0.67 2.30
N PRO A 98 6.54 -0.13 1.66
CA PRO A 98 5.70 -0.90 0.77
C PRO A 98 6.49 -1.55 -0.37
N LYS A 99 5.89 -2.52 -1.05
CA LYS A 99 6.47 -3.14 -2.25
C LYS A 99 6.58 -2.13 -3.40
N GLY A 100 7.65 -2.23 -4.19
CA GLY A 100 7.84 -1.38 -5.37
C GLY A 100 8.50 -0.02 -5.10
N PHE A 101 9.02 0.23 -3.89
CA PHE A 101 9.70 1.48 -3.54
C PHE A 101 11.23 1.38 -3.54
N GLY A 102 11.82 0.35 -4.17
CA GLY A 102 13.26 0.24 -4.35
C GLY A 102 14.03 -0.42 -3.21
N LYS A 103 13.38 -1.19 -2.31
CA LYS A 103 14.03 -1.89 -1.19
C LYS A 103 15.19 -2.77 -1.64
N SER A 104 14.93 -3.73 -2.53
CA SER A 104 15.94 -4.70 -3.02
C SER A 104 17.08 -3.99 -3.77
N MET A 105 16.77 -2.95 -4.56
CA MET A 105 17.77 -2.14 -5.26
C MET A 105 18.69 -1.41 -4.26
N ASN A 106 18.13 -0.80 -3.21
CA ASN A 106 18.91 -0.13 -2.18
C ASN A 106 19.78 -1.10 -1.38
N LEU A 107 19.27 -2.31 -1.09
CA LEU A 107 20.04 -3.32 -0.39
C LEU A 107 21.18 -3.86 -1.25
N SER A 108 20.93 -4.13 -2.54
CA SER A 108 21.95 -4.52 -3.51
C SER A 108 23.00 -3.41 -3.72
N MET A 109 22.57 -2.14 -3.72
CA MET A 109 23.47 -0.99 -3.78
C MET A 109 24.37 -0.92 -2.55
N LEU A 110 23.82 -1.15 -1.34
CA LEU A 110 24.59 -1.20 -0.11
C LEU A 110 25.62 -2.34 -0.12
N LYS A 111 25.22 -3.53 -0.60
CA LYS A 111 26.14 -4.65 -0.84
C LYS A 111 27.25 -4.23 -1.79
N CYS A 112 26.93 -3.73 -2.96
CA CYS A 112 27.88 -3.31 -3.99
C CYS A 112 28.90 -2.27 -3.47
N TYR A 113 28.47 -1.43 -2.51
CA TYR A 113 29.34 -0.43 -1.90
C TYR A 113 30.29 -1.03 -0.86
N LEU A 114 29.79 -1.90 0.02
CA LEU A 114 30.51 -2.37 1.21
C LEU A 114 31.31 -3.66 0.97
N GLU A 115 30.87 -4.50 0.01
CA GLU A 115 31.47 -5.83 -0.21
C GLU A 115 32.93 -5.77 -0.61
N ARG A 116 33.77 -6.51 0.12
CA ARG A 116 35.22 -6.56 -0.07
C ARG A 116 35.57 -7.05 -1.47
N LEU A 117 36.48 -6.32 -2.09
CA LEU A 117 37.05 -6.67 -3.40
C LEU A 117 38.53 -6.99 -3.23
N ASP A 118 39.03 -8.07 -3.87
CA ASP A 118 40.43 -8.50 -3.83
C ASP A 118 41.40 -7.37 -4.25
N HIS A 119 40.95 -6.52 -5.17
CA HIS A 119 41.69 -5.37 -5.65
C HIS A 119 40.85 -4.09 -5.55
N ARG A 120 40.82 -3.52 -4.34
CA ARG A 120 40.17 -2.23 -4.09
C ARG A 120 40.79 -1.14 -4.99
N ARG A 121 40.00 -0.64 -5.95
CA ARG A 121 40.34 0.46 -6.83
C ARG A 121 39.30 1.57 -6.73
N PRO A 122 39.42 2.48 -5.75
CA PRO A 122 38.44 3.55 -5.53
C PRO A 122 38.25 4.45 -6.76
N ASP A 123 39.30 4.66 -7.56
CA ASP A 123 39.28 5.44 -8.80
C ASP A 123 38.44 4.82 -9.92
N ARG A 124 38.15 3.53 -9.85
CA ARG A 124 37.31 2.75 -10.80
C ARG A 124 35.99 2.29 -10.20
N SER A 125 35.63 2.82 -9.05
CA SER A 125 34.36 2.49 -8.40
C SER A 125 33.18 2.97 -9.26
N PRO A 126 32.09 2.18 -9.39
CA PRO A 126 30.86 2.62 -10.05
C PRO A 126 30.19 3.78 -9.32
N PHE A 127 30.61 4.06 -8.08
CA PHE A 127 30.11 5.16 -7.27
C PHE A 127 30.85 6.49 -7.52
N VAL A 128 31.91 6.50 -8.32
CA VAL A 128 32.58 7.77 -8.71
C VAL A 128 31.58 8.67 -9.41
N GLY A 129 31.43 9.88 -8.89
CA GLY A 129 30.46 10.84 -9.39
C GLY A 129 29.08 10.78 -8.76
N THR A 130 28.74 9.78 -7.94
CA THR A 130 27.48 9.71 -7.19
C THR A 130 27.47 10.65 -5.97
N GLN A 131 26.29 10.84 -5.37
CA GLN A 131 26.13 11.69 -4.19
C GLN A 131 26.96 11.18 -2.99
N ILE A 132 26.92 9.88 -2.70
CA ILE A 132 27.70 9.30 -1.59
C ILE A 132 29.21 9.50 -1.76
N TRP A 133 29.71 9.47 -3.00
CA TRP A 133 31.14 9.65 -3.26
C TRP A 133 31.65 11.05 -2.93
N GLN A 134 30.75 12.03 -2.95
CA GLN A 134 31.03 13.43 -2.65
C GLN A 134 30.64 13.82 -1.22
N ALA A 135 29.75 13.06 -0.61
CA ALA A 135 29.21 13.35 0.72
C ALA A 135 30.26 13.31 1.82
N GLY A 136 30.05 14.09 2.88
CA GLY A 136 30.87 14.11 4.08
C GLY A 136 32.36 14.42 3.82
N SER A 137 32.67 15.19 2.79
CA SER A 137 34.07 15.45 2.34
C SER A 137 34.83 14.14 2.01
N GLY A 138 34.12 13.10 1.64
CA GLY A 138 34.67 11.80 1.23
C GLY A 138 34.89 10.79 2.37
N ARG A 139 34.43 11.06 3.58
CA ARG A 139 34.59 10.15 4.74
C ARG A 139 34.04 8.75 4.48
N TYR A 140 32.97 8.64 3.71
CA TYR A 140 32.35 7.34 3.41
C TYR A 140 33.19 6.47 2.47
N ARG A 141 34.17 7.03 1.75
CA ARG A 141 35.05 6.27 0.86
C ARG A 141 35.95 5.31 1.61
N ASP A 142 36.19 5.56 2.90
CA ASP A 142 36.98 4.67 3.75
C ASP A 142 36.26 3.34 4.01
N GLU A 143 34.93 3.35 3.98
CA GLU A 143 34.08 2.17 4.13
C GLU A 143 33.90 1.39 2.80
N TYR A 144 34.29 1.96 1.65
CA TYR A 144 34.08 1.34 0.34
C TYR A 144 34.92 0.08 0.17
N ALA A 145 34.25 -1.05 -0.16
CA ALA A 145 34.85 -2.34 -0.48
C ALA A 145 35.71 -2.92 0.66
N CYS A 146 35.27 -2.79 1.92
CA CYS A 146 36.04 -3.18 3.10
C CYS A 146 35.59 -4.51 3.73
N TYR A 147 34.30 -4.86 3.65
CA TYR A 147 33.70 -5.85 4.52
C TYR A 147 33.31 -7.16 3.81
N PRO A 148 33.39 -8.32 4.48
CA PRO A 148 32.66 -9.49 4.04
C PRO A 148 31.15 -9.22 4.20
N VAL A 149 30.36 -9.47 3.14
CA VAL A 149 28.92 -9.18 3.11
C VAL A 149 28.15 -10.49 2.96
N ILE A 150 27.22 -10.75 3.87
CA ILE A 150 26.19 -11.78 3.74
C ILE A 150 24.91 -11.09 3.26
N MET A 151 24.33 -11.55 2.15
CA MET A 151 23.05 -11.05 1.65
C MET A 151 22.04 -12.19 1.48
N LEU A 152 20.97 -12.14 2.25
CA LEU A 152 19.89 -13.12 2.21
C LEU A 152 18.64 -12.49 1.61
N ASP A 153 18.06 -13.14 0.61
CA ASP A 153 16.78 -12.76 0.01
C ASP A 153 15.72 -13.82 0.32
N PHE A 154 14.77 -13.44 1.17
CA PHE A 154 13.62 -14.26 1.54
C PHE A 154 12.32 -13.85 0.82
N SER A 155 12.35 -12.93 -0.10
CA SER A 155 11.17 -12.42 -0.82
C SER A 155 10.38 -13.55 -1.50
N ALA A 156 11.08 -14.58 -2.03
CA ALA A 156 10.46 -15.76 -2.60
C ALA A 156 9.63 -16.58 -1.60
N ALA A 157 9.89 -16.47 -0.31
CA ALA A 157 9.14 -17.15 0.74
C ALA A 157 7.75 -16.54 0.96
N ALA A 158 7.58 -15.23 0.71
CA ALA A 158 6.31 -14.52 0.90
C ALA A 158 5.19 -15.03 -0.01
N ALA A 159 5.53 -15.51 -1.21
CA ALA A 159 4.58 -16.08 -2.16
C ALA A 159 4.24 -17.57 -1.87
N ARG A 160 4.93 -18.21 -0.92
CA ARG A 160 4.80 -19.63 -0.61
C ARG A 160 3.99 -19.87 0.66
N ARG A 161 3.52 -21.10 0.88
CA ARG A 161 2.70 -21.48 2.03
C ARG A 161 3.21 -22.76 2.69
N GLY A 162 3.10 -22.85 4.03
CA GLY A 162 3.45 -24.03 4.79
C GLY A 162 4.91 -24.48 4.61
N ALA A 163 5.14 -25.76 4.37
CA ALA A 163 6.50 -26.33 4.21
C ALA A 163 7.32 -25.71 3.06
N ALA A 164 6.67 -25.11 2.06
CA ALA A 164 7.38 -24.45 0.97
C ALA A 164 8.09 -23.15 1.41
N VAL A 165 7.64 -22.51 2.49
CA VAL A 165 8.32 -21.36 3.13
C VAL A 165 9.67 -21.83 3.69
N THR A 166 9.69 -22.93 4.44
CA THR A 166 10.92 -23.52 4.98
C THR A 166 11.91 -23.91 3.87
N GLY A 167 11.39 -24.43 2.75
CA GLY A 167 12.20 -24.72 1.57
C GLY A 167 12.87 -23.47 1.00
N ALA A 168 12.13 -22.38 0.84
CA ALA A 168 12.68 -21.12 0.33
C ALA A 168 13.75 -20.52 1.27
N VAL A 169 13.57 -20.61 2.58
CA VAL A 169 14.59 -20.19 3.56
C VAL A 169 15.86 -21.02 3.42
N ARG A 170 15.74 -22.35 3.28
CA ARG A 170 16.88 -23.24 3.08
C ARG A 170 17.61 -22.95 1.77
N ASP A 171 16.87 -22.69 0.69
CA ASP A 171 17.46 -22.38 -0.62
C ASP A 171 18.27 -21.07 -0.57
N ALA A 172 17.75 -20.02 0.08
CA ALA A 172 18.44 -18.75 0.26
C ALA A 172 19.75 -18.92 1.06
N LEU A 173 19.71 -19.65 2.18
CA LEU A 173 20.88 -19.94 3.01
C LEU A 173 21.90 -20.80 2.26
N SER A 174 21.45 -21.83 1.54
CA SER A 174 22.30 -22.72 0.76
C SER A 174 23.04 -21.97 -0.33
N GLY A 175 22.34 -21.09 -1.06
CA GLY A 175 22.93 -20.26 -2.11
C GLY A 175 24.00 -19.31 -1.56
N GLU A 176 23.73 -18.66 -0.43
CA GLU A 176 24.66 -17.71 0.16
C GLU A 176 25.88 -18.41 0.80
N CYS A 177 25.67 -19.54 1.47
CA CYS A 177 26.78 -20.38 1.94
C CYS A 177 27.67 -20.81 0.77
N ALA A 178 27.09 -21.25 -0.34
CA ALA A 178 27.87 -21.68 -1.52
C ALA A 178 28.69 -20.52 -2.13
N ARG A 179 28.10 -19.29 -2.17
CA ARG A 179 28.77 -18.10 -2.67
C ARG A 179 30.01 -17.73 -1.84
N LEU A 180 29.92 -17.87 -0.52
CA LEU A 180 30.95 -17.43 0.41
C LEU A 180 32.00 -18.47 0.75
N LEU A 181 31.83 -19.72 0.31
CA LEU A 181 32.77 -20.82 0.61
C LEU A 181 34.22 -20.49 0.21
N ALA A 182 34.44 -19.78 -0.89
CA ALA A 182 35.78 -19.42 -1.36
C ALA A 182 36.55 -18.52 -0.37
N LEU A 183 35.84 -17.75 0.45
CA LEU A 183 36.43 -16.92 1.50
C LEU A 183 36.84 -17.77 2.74
N LEU A 184 36.37 -18.99 2.87
CA LEU A 184 36.58 -19.89 4.02
C LEU A 184 37.71 -20.90 3.79
N GLU A 185 38.63 -20.65 2.87
CA GLU A 185 39.78 -21.54 2.57
C GLU A 185 41.00 -21.33 3.49
N ALA A 186 40.91 -20.39 4.45
CA ALA A 186 41.99 -20.08 5.37
C ALA A 186 42.33 -21.29 6.25
N PRO A 187 43.64 -21.63 6.45
CA PRO A 187 44.07 -22.87 7.12
C PRO A 187 43.73 -22.87 8.62
N ASP A 188 43.56 -21.72 9.24
CA ASP A 188 43.34 -21.55 10.69
C ASP A 188 41.89 -21.69 11.10
N LEU A 189 40.97 -21.86 10.14
CA LEU A 189 39.55 -21.98 10.44
C LEU A 189 39.21 -23.37 10.98
N ALA A 190 38.25 -23.44 11.90
CA ALA A 190 37.76 -24.68 12.48
C ALA A 190 37.09 -25.55 11.39
N ARG A 191 37.71 -26.66 11.05
CA ARG A 191 37.28 -27.54 9.93
C ARG A 191 35.90 -28.15 10.11
N ASP A 192 35.43 -28.36 11.32
CA ASP A 192 34.09 -28.82 11.64
C ASP A 192 33.04 -27.76 11.29
N LYS A 193 33.30 -26.50 11.60
CA LYS A 193 32.46 -25.37 11.24
C LYS A 193 32.41 -25.14 9.72
N VAL A 194 33.55 -25.22 9.04
CA VAL A 194 33.59 -25.12 7.56
C VAL A 194 32.78 -26.25 6.93
N ARG A 195 32.90 -27.50 7.42
CA ARG A 195 32.07 -28.63 6.95
C ARG A 195 30.58 -28.41 7.21
N HIS A 196 30.20 -27.72 8.30
CA HIS A 196 28.83 -27.36 8.55
C HIS A 196 28.30 -26.44 7.41
N ILE A 197 29.05 -25.39 7.06
CA ILE A 197 28.70 -24.49 5.94
C ILE A 197 28.62 -25.28 4.62
N GLU A 198 29.57 -26.16 4.33
CA GLU A 198 29.55 -27.00 3.13
C GLU A 198 28.32 -27.92 3.04
N ARG A 199 27.86 -28.47 4.18
CA ARG A 199 26.66 -29.32 4.21
C ARG A 199 25.40 -28.51 3.91
N VAL A 200 25.29 -27.31 4.46
CA VAL A 200 24.16 -26.39 4.15
C VAL A 200 24.22 -25.97 2.69
N ALA A 201 25.40 -25.61 2.18
CA ALA A 201 25.61 -25.23 0.78
C ALA A 201 25.17 -26.32 -0.22
N ARG A 202 25.35 -27.61 0.17
CA ARG A 202 24.92 -28.77 -0.65
C ARG A 202 23.46 -29.19 -0.40
N GLY A 203 22.73 -28.53 0.47
CA GLY A 203 21.35 -28.90 0.86
C GLY A 203 21.27 -30.20 1.69
N ALA A 204 22.39 -30.67 2.28
CA ALA A 204 22.49 -31.93 3.03
C ALA A 204 22.37 -31.76 4.56
N ALA A 205 22.07 -30.55 5.03
CA ALA A 205 22.00 -30.21 6.46
C ALA A 205 20.63 -30.50 7.08
N GLY A 206 20.63 -30.94 8.34
CA GLY A 206 19.44 -31.07 9.17
C GLY A 206 18.86 -29.69 9.59
N GLU A 207 17.70 -29.70 10.26
CA GLU A 207 17.04 -28.48 10.67
C GLU A 207 17.86 -27.66 11.67
N ASP A 208 18.47 -28.31 12.66
CA ASP A 208 19.30 -27.63 13.67
C ASP A 208 20.58 -27.03 13.07
N GLU A 209 21.16 -27.69 12.07
CA GLU A 209 22.29 -27.14 11.34
C GLU A 209 21.89 -25.92 10.51
N VAL A 210 20.73 -25.95 9.88
CA VAL A 210 20.18 -24.79 9.15
C VAL A 210 19.87 -23.66 10.12
N ALA A 211 19.31 -23.94 11.29
CA ALA A 211 18.98 -22.93 12.29
C ALA A 211 20.22 -22.18 12.81
N SER A 212 21.37 -22.82 12.92
CA SER A 212 22.60 -22.23 13.46
C SER A 212 23.59 -21.73 12.40
N VAL A 213 23.32 -21.97 11.10
CA VAL A 213 24.30 -21.73 10.02
C VAL A 213 24.73 -20.27 9.91
N LEU A 214 23.82 -19.32 10.08
CA LEU A 214 24.11 -17.90 9.90
C LEU A 214 25.12 -17.41 10.94
N GLY A 215 24.94 -17.77 12.22
CA GLY A 215 25.89 -17.43 13.28
C GLY A 215 27.28 -18.04 13.03
N VAL A 216 27.33 -19.30 12.60
CA VAL A 216 28.61 -19.96 12.25
C VAL A 216 29.28 -19.30 11.04
N LEU A 217 28.51 -18.89 10.04
CA LEU A 217 29.03 -18.20 8.86
C LEU A 217 29.62 -16.84 9.20
N ILE A 218 28.92 -16.05 10.03
CA ILE A 218 29.41 -14.74 10.51
C ILE A 218 30.76 -14.90 11.23
N GLU A 219 30.85 -15.82 12.19
CA GLU A 219 32.08 -16.07 12.93
C GLU A 219 33.26 -16.47 12.02
N LEU A 220 33.02 -17.39 11.06
CA LEU A 220 34.06 -17.85 10.14
C LEU A 220 34.51 -16.73 9.19
N LEU A 221 33.62 -15.89 8.71
CA LEU A 221 33.96 -14.78 7.83
C LEU A 221 34.75 -13.68 8.56
N GLU A 222 34.38 -13.34 9.80
CA GLU A 222 35.15 -12.43 10.61
C GLU A 222 36.59 -12.92 10.80
N MET A 223 36.75 -14.19 11.18
CA MET A 223 38.08 -14.80 11.33
C MET A 223 38.88 -14.88 10.02
N ALA A 224 38.21 -15.18 8.91
CA ALA A 224 38.89 -15.36 7.61
C ALA A 224 39.32 -14.02 7.00
N CYS A 225 38.53 -12.96 7.23
CA CYS A 225 38.74 -11.65 6.61
C CYS A 225 39.45 -10.66 7.54
N ASP A 226 39.55 -10.95 8.85
CA ASP A 226 40.03 -10.03 9.90
C ASP A 226 39.24 -8.69 9.90
N GLU A 227 37.95 -8.78 9.62
CA GLU A 227 37.02 -7.64 9.52
C GLU A 227 35.61 -8.05 9.94
N GLN A 228 34.88 -7.15 10.60
CA GLN A 228 33.48 -7.37 10.95
C GLN A 228 32.62 -7.62 9.70
N VAL A 229 31.54 -8.40 9.85
CA VAL A 229 30.64 -8.81 8.78
C VAL A 229 29.49 -7.83 8.62
N VAL A 230 29.08 -7.56 7.41
CA VAL A 230 27.84 -6.86 7.08
C VAL A 230 26.75 -7.87 6.75
N LEU A 231 25.62 -7.78 7.44
CA LEU A 231 24.45 -8.65 7.20
C LEU A 231 23.31 -7.87 6.56
N LEU A 232 22.92 -8.26 5.37
CA LEU A 232 21.85 -7.65 4.58
C LEU A 232 20.74 -8.68 4.36
N VAL A 233 19.50 -8.32 4.67
CA VAL A 233 18.35 -9.23 4.57
C VAL A 233 17.19 -8.56 3.86
N ASP A 234 16.76 -9.09 2.74
CA ASP A 234 15.52 -8.69 2.04
C ASP A 234 14.38 -9.64 2.38
N GLY A 235 13.20 -9.11 2.66
CA GLY A 235 12.00 -9.87 3.00
C GLY A 235 12.09 -10.60 4.35
N TYR A 236 12.65 -9.95 5.37
CA TYR A 236 12.76 -10.56 6.71
C TYR A 236 11.41 -10.95 7.31
N ASP A 237 10.32 -10.37 6.85
CA ASP A 237 8.95 -10.61 7.32
C ASP A 237 8.17 -11.62 6.45
N ALA A 238 8.78 -12.17 5.40
CA ALA A 238 8.15 -13.09 4.45
C ALA A 238 7.49 -14.32 5.10
N ALA A 239 8.12 -14.87 6.15
CA ALA A 239 7.59 -16.03 6.87
C ALA A 239 6.30 -15.72 7.66
N TRP A 240 6.11 -14.47 8.11
CA TRP A 240 4.91 -14.02 8.83
C TRP A 240 3.82 -13.56 7.87
N LEU A 241 4.15 -12.89 6.79
CA LEU A 241 3.17 -12.50 5.76
C LEU A 241 2.46 -13.71 5.14
N GLY A 242 3.17 -14.81 4.96
CA GLY A 242 2.60 -16.10 4.52
C GLY A 242 1.65 -16.77 5.53
N ARG A 243 1.79 -16.49 6.84
CA ARG A 243 0.92 -17.04 7.90
C ARG A 243 -0.48 -16.44 7.92
N ALA A 244 -0.61 -15.16 7.63
CA ALA A 244 -1.91 -14.47 7.62
C ALA A 244 -2.90 -15.10 6.62
N SER A 245 -2.42 -15.95 5.70
CA SER A 245 -3.20 -16.56 4.63
C SER A 245 -3.56 -18.04 4.85
N ALA A 246 -3.05 -18.73 5.88
CA ALA A 246 -3.31 -20.17 6.05
C ALA A 246 -3.38 -20.59 7.51
N ARG A 247 -4.48 -21.24 7.92
CA ARG A 247 -4.46 -22.14 9.07
C ARG A 247 -3.49 -23.27 8.73
N VAL A 248 -2.32 -23.30 9.39
CA VAL A 248 -1.30 -24.33 9.18
C VAL A 248 -1.83 -25.67 9.73
N ALA A 249 -2.20 -26.58 8.85
CA ALA A 249 -2.62 -27.94 9.20
C ALA A 249 -1.43 -28.91 9.34
N SER A 250 -0.18 -28.46 9.19
CA SER A 250 1.02 -29.31 9.32
C SER A 250 1.92 -28.77 10.43
N GLY A 251 2.46 -29.66 11.28
CA GLY A 251 3.28 -29.34 12.46
C GLY A 251 4.63 -28.64 12.18
N ALA A 252 4.83 -28.05 11.01
CA ALA A 252 5.97 -27.21 10.70
C ALA A 252 5.71 -25.78 11.20
N ASP A 253 6.68 -25.20 11.93
CA ASP A 253 6.69 -23.80 12.35
C ASP A 253 7.75 -23.00 11.54
N PRO A 254 7.41 -22.52 10.34
CA PRO A 254 8.35 -21.76 9.51
C PRO A 254 8.83 -20.48 10.17
N ALA A 255 7.99 -19.80 10.95
CA ALA A 255 8.36 -18.58 11.64
C ALA A 255 9.32 -18.85 12.79
N GLY A 256 9.13 -19.93 13.53
CA GLY A 256 10.08 -20.33 14.58
C GLY A 256 11.45 -20.73 14.01
N LEU A 257 11.51 -21.39 12.86
CA LEU A 257 12.79 -21.63 12.17
C LEU A 257 13.44 -20.32 11.75
N PHE A 258 12.68 -19.42 11.14
CA PHE A 258 13.15 -18.12 10.67
C PHE A 258 13.67 -17.25 11.83
N ASP A 259 12.95 -17.25 12.94
CA ASP A 259 13.33 -16.56 14.18
C ASP A 259 14.69 -17.05 14.70
N ARG A 260 14.90 -18.38 14.75
CA ARG A 260 16.18 -18.99 15.15
C ARG A 260 17.32 -18.69 14.15
N VAL A 261 17.04 -18.80 12.85
CA VAL A 261 18.07 -18.56 11.80
C VAL A 261 18.56 -17.11 11.85
N LEU A 262 17.65 -16.15 11.90
CA LEU A 262 17.99 -14.73 11.71
C LEU A 262 18.27 -14.03 13.03
N PHE A 263 17.31 -14.01 13.95
CA PHE A 263 17.41 -13.15 15.12
C PHE A 263 18.30 -13.71 16.24
N ASP A 264 18.41 -15.04 16.36
CA ASP A 264 19.40 -15.63 17.28
C ASP A 264 20.83 -15.37 16.77
N ALA A 265 21.06 -15.45 15.45
CA ALA A 265 22.36 -15.14 14.87
C ALA A 265 22.74 -13.65 15.08
N ILE A 266 21.82 -12.71 14.84
CA ILE A 266 22.04 -11.28 15.10
C ILE A 266 22.39 -11.03 16.58
N ALA A 267 21.67 -11.66 17.49
CA ALA A 267 21.87 -11.47 18.92
C ALA A 267 23.20 -12.09 19.41
N THR A 268 23.57 -13.25 18.91
CA THR A 268 24.78 -13.97 19.38
C THR A 268 26.06 -13.45 18.73
N ALA A 269 25.99 -13.03 17.46
CA ALA A 269 27.14 -12.54 16.70
C ALA A 269 27.23 -11.01 16.62
N ARG A 270 26.55 -10.27 17.50
CA ARG A 270 26.48 -8.81 17.44
C ARG A 270 27.83 -8.09 17.44
N ASP A 271 28.82 -8.64 18.14
CA ASP A 271 30.16 -8.04 18.22
C ASP A 271 30.97 -8.27 16.93
N SER A 272 30.63 -9.31 16.17
CA SER A 272 31.20 -9.66 14.86
C SER A 272 30.49 -8.93 13.70
N LEU A 273 29.36 -8.26 13.95
CA LEU A 273 28.60 -7.53 12.94
C LEU A 273 28.97 -6.04 12.94
N ARG A 274 29.43 -5.53 11.79
CA ARG A 274 29.63 -4.09 11.54
C ARG A 274 28.29 -3.34 11.49
N LEU A 275 27.34 -3.90 10.76
CA LEU A 275 25.97 -3.45 10.67
C LEU A 275 25.06 -4.58 10.16
N THR A 276 23.78 -4.46 10.47
CA THR A 276 22.73 -5.31 9.93
C THR A 276 21.66 -4.43 9.29
N CYS A 277 21.27 -4.68 8.05
CA CYS A 277 20.16 -3.98 7.40
C CYS A 277 19.06 -4.98 7.03
N LEU A 278 17.89 -4.83 7.66
CA LEU A 278 16.72 -5.66 7.45
C LEU A 278 15.68 -4.88 6.64
N MET A 279 15.30 -5.39 5.48
CA MET A 279 14.27 -4.81 4.60
C MET A 279 13.00 -5.66 4.63
N GLY A 280 11.84 -4.99 4.82
CA GLY A 280 10.54 -5.65 4.83
C GLY A 280 9.39 -4.66 4.68
N GLU A 281 8.18 -5.11 5.01
CA GLU A 281 6.97 -4.30 4.98
C GLU A 281 6.40 -4.10 6.39
N CYS A 282 6.45 -5.14 7.24
CA CYS A 282 5.84 -5.15 8.57
C CYS A 282 6.90 -5.13 9.69
N PRO A 283 6.96 -4.07 10.54
CA PRO A 283 7.98 -3.97 11.58
C PRO A 283 7.77 -4.95 12.76
N GLY A 284 6.52 -5.21 13.15
CA GLY A 284 6.17 -5.87 14.41
C GLY A 284 6.91 -7.18 14.72
N PRO A 285 7.01 -8.17 13.79
CA PRO A 285 7.74 -9.40 14.04
C PRO A 285 9.22 -9.20 14.37
N ALA A 286 9.91 -8.33 13.62
CA ALA A 286 11.33 -8.05 13.85
C ALA A 286 11.55 -7.24 15.13
N GLU A 287 10.71 -6.26 15.42
CA GLU A 287 10.78 -5.47 16.66
C GLU A 287 10.63 -6.37 17.88
N ALA A 288 9.64 -7.27 17.89
CA ALA A 288 9.45 -8.22 18.97
C ALA A 288 10.66 -9.15 19.13
N ALA A 289 11.19 -9.68 18.04
CA ALA A 289 12.32 -10.59 18.03
C ALA A 289 13.62 -9.92 18.50
N LEU A 290 13.93 -8.72 18.03
CA LEU A 290 15.11 -7.95 18.41
C LEU A 290 15.03 -7.47 19.88
N SER A 291 13.88 -6.91 20.28
CA SER A 291 13.65 -6.42 21.65
C SER A 291 13.75 -7.54 22.68
N SER A 292 13.17 -8.71 22.42
CA SER A 292 13.24 -9.87 23.33
C SER A 292 14.66 -10.39 23.55
N ARG A 293 15.58 -10.11 22.62
CA ARG A 293 17.01 -10.49 22.67
C ARG A 293 17.93 -9.35 23.12
N GLY A 294 17.37 -8.19 23.44
CA GLY A 294 18.13 -7.01 23.86
C GLY A 294 19.01 -6.41 22.76
N CYS A 295 18.62 -6.56 21.50
CA CYS A 295 19.30 -5.95 20.38
C CYS A 295 18.79 -4.52 20.16
N SER A 296 19.72 -3.56 20.05
CA SER A 296 19.41 -2.17 19.68
C SER A 296 19.17 -2.07 18.17
N TYR A 297 18.13 -1.33 17.77
CA TYR A 297 17.81 -1.12 16.37
C TYR A 297 17.26 0.29 16.11
N CYS A 298 17.48 0.80 14.91
CA CYS A 298 16.80 1.98 14.37
C CYS A 298 15.70 1.52 13.41
N LEU A 299 14.47 1.96 13.63
CA LEU A 299 13.32 1.64 12.80
C LEU A 299 12.98 2.80 11.87
N THR A 300 12.77 2.51 10.59
CA THR A 300 12.12 3.43 9.66
C THR A 300 10.86 2.80 9.06
N THR A 301 9.74 3.47 9.26
CA THR A 301 8.43 3.17 8.67
C THR A 301 8.03 4.27 7.68
N PRO A 302 6.92 4.15 6.96
CA PRO A 302 6.42 5.27 6.15
C PRO A 302 6.18 6.57 6.93
N LEU A 303 6.02 6.55 8.25
CA LEU A 303 5.89 7.75 9.09
C LEU A 303 7.23 8.39 9.46
N SER A 304 8.32 7.64 9.40
CA SER A 304 9.62 8.07 9.89
C SER A 304 10.30 9.08 8.97
N ALA A 305 10.91 10.11 9.53
CA ALA A 305 11.72 11.07 8.78
C ALA A 305 13.11 10.51 8.41
N TRP A 306 13.61 9.48 9.11
CA TRP A 306 14.85 8.81 8.77
C TRP A 306 14.69 7.98 7.50
N CYS A 307 15.60 8.13 6.55
CA CYS A 307 15.53 7.52 5.21
C CYS A 307 14.26 7.88 4.40
N ASP A 308 13.61 9.02 4.67
CA ASP A 308 12.37 9.41 3.97
C ASP A 308 12.58 9.71 2.47
N ARG A 309 13.82 10.05 2.06
CA ARG A 309 14.20 10.32 0.66
C ARG A 309 14.82 9.13 -0.07
N CYS A 310 15.10 8.06 0.65
CA CYS A 310 15.83 6.92 0.11
C CYS A 310 14.95 5.97 -0.72
N PHE A 311 13.64 6.03 -0.52
CA PHE A 311 12.68 5.11 -1.11
C PHE A 311 11.66 5.85 -1.98
N GLY A 312 11.28 5.22 -3.09
CA GLY A 312 10.41 5.86 -4.08
C GLY A 312 11.09 7.00 -4.82
N PHE A 313 10.34 7.70 -5.67
CA PHE A 313 10.82 8.86 -6.41
C PHE A 313 10.00 10.10 -6.03
N SER A 314 10.67 11.19 -5.71
CA SER A 314 10.06 12.51 -5.54
C SER A 314 9.57 13.06 -6.89
N ASP A 315 8.69 14.07 -6.87
CA ASP A 315 8.20 14.75 -8.07
C ASP A 315 9.36 15.26 -8.94
N ALA A 316 10.40 15.85 -8.32
CA ALA A 316 11.58 16.32 -9.04
C ALA A 316 12.39 15.19 -9.72
N GLU A 317 12.43 14.00 -9.13
CA GLU A 317 13.10 12.83 -9.71
C GLU A 317 12.28 12.23 -10.85
N VAL A 318 10.95 12.17 -10.73
CA VAL A 318 10.05 11.77 -11.83
C VAL A 318 10.17 12.75 -12.99
N GLN A 319 10.15 14.05 -12.71
CA GLN A 319 10.35 15.08 -13.72
C GLN A 319 11.71 14.95 -14.43
N ALA A 320 12.79 14.67 -13.67
CA ALA A 320 14.12 14.46 -14.26
C ALA A 320 14.14 13.23 -15.19
N LEU A 321 13.46 12.14 -14.83
CA LEU A 321 13.32 10.95 -15.69
C LEU A 321 12.53 11.26 -16.96
N LEU A 322 11.41 11.98 -16.86
CA LEU A 322 10.60 12.41 -17.99
C LEU A 322 11.40 13.31 -18.95
N ASN A 323 12.09 14.32 -18.41
CA ASN A 323 12.94 15.21 -19.20
C ASN A 323 14.06 14.45 -19.93
N HIS A 324 14.73 13.50 -19.23
CA HIS A 324 15.80 12.71 -19.85
C HIS A 324 15.29 11.82 -20.98
N THR A 325 14.04 11.34 -20.88
CA THR A 325 13.41 10.49 -21.90
C THR A 325 12.63 11.27 -22.96
N GLY A 326 12.65 12.62 -22.92
CA GLY A 326 11.94 13.49 -23.86
C GLY A 326 10.42 13.36 -23.75
N ARG A 327 9.89 13.27 -22.52
CA ARG A 327 8.48 13.04 -22.21
C ARG A 327 7.96 14.00 -21.15
N GLU A 328 8.51 15.22 -21.09
CA GLU A 328 8.17 16.25 -20.12
C GLU A 328 6.69 16.65 -20.13
N GLU A 329 6.00 16.49 -21.26
CA GLU A 329 4.57 16.79 -21.42
C GLU A 329 3.66 15.88 -20.58
N TYR A 330 4.16 14.70 -20.13
CA TYR A 330 3.39 13.74 -19.32
C TYR A 330 3.55 13.94 -17.80
N LEU A 331 4.12 15.07 -17.36
CA LEU A 331 4.36 15.30 -15.92
C LEU A 331 3.05 15.35 -15.10
N ASP A 332 2.03 16.00 -15.63
CA ASP A 332 0.74 16.10 -14.95
C ASP A 332 0.02 14.74 -14.91
N ASP A 333 0.12 13.95 -15.97
CA ASP A 333 -0.37 12.57 -15.99
C ASP A 333 0.38 11.71 -14.96
N ALA A 334 1.70 11.83 -14.87
CA ALA A 334 2.49 11.11 -13.87
C ALA A 334 2.09 11.47 -12.45
N ARG A 335 1.84 12.75 -12.16
CA ARG A 335 1.34 13.21 -10.86
C ARG A 335 -0.02 12.63 -10.54
N GLU A 336 -0.95 12.67 -11.48
CA GLU A 336 -2.29 12.14 -11.29
C GLU A 336 -2.31 10.63 -10.99
N TRP A 337 -1.50 9.86 -11.71
CA TRP A 337 -1.51 8.40 -11.64
C TRP A 337 -0.58 7.81 -10.59
N LEU A 338 0.50 8.47 -10.22
CA LEU A 338 1.59 7.87 -9.44
C LEU A 338 1.85 8.57 -8.11
N GLU A 339 1.72 9.91 -8.05
CA GLU A 339 2.08 10.69 -6.87
C GLU A 339 1.05 10.53 -5.75
N GLY A 340 1.47 10.83 -4.53
CA GLY A 340 0.59 10.97 -3.39
C GLY A 340 0.93 10.08 -2.21
N TYR A 341 1.93 9.22 -2.30
CA TYR A 341 2.52 8.59 -1.13
C TYR A 341 3.27 9.62 -0.30
N ARG A 342 3.30 9.42 1.00
CA ARG A 342 4.11 10.23 1.88
C ARG A 342 4.96 9.34 2.78
N PHE A 343 6.27 9.59 2.77
CA PHE A 343 7.21 8.98 3.69
C PHE A 343 7.85 10.09 4.51
N GLY A 344 7.64 10.06 5.83
CA GLY A 344 8.08 11.12 6.72
C GLY A 344 7.62 12.50 6.24
N ARG A 345 8.56 13.32 5.75
CA ARG A 345 8.31 14.69 5.26
C ARG A 345 8.19 14.78 3.73
N VAL A 346 8.44 13.68 3.01
CA VAL A 346 8.56 13.70 1.54
C VAL A 346 7.37 13.04 0.87
N TYR A 347 6.79 13.74 -0.11
CA TYR A 347 5.86 13.13 -1.04
C TYR A 347 6.62 12.40 -2.13
N CYS A 348 6.17 11.21 -2.49
CA CYS A 348 6.83 10.38 -3.46
C CYS A 348 5.86 9.50 -4.26
N SER A 349 6.38 8.94 -5.34
CA SER A 349 5.76 7.90 -6.16
C SER A 349 6.48 6.57 -5.94
N SER A 350 5.78 5.45 -6.17
CA SER A 350 6.45 4.15 -6.23
C SER A 350 7.45 4.12 -7.39
N SER A 351 8.72 3.80 -7.11
CA SER A 351 9.77 3.74 -8.13
C SER A 351 9.46 2.71 -9.23
N ALA A 352 8.97 1.53 -8.86
CA ALA A 352 8.58 0.50 -9.82
C ALA A 352 7.42 0.96 -10.71
N ARG A 353 6.43 1.68 -10.15
CA ARG A 353 5.29 2.20 -10.92
C ARG A 353 5.69 3.35 -11.83
N ALA A 354 6.57 4.24 -11.39
CA ALA A 354 7.09 5.32 -12.21
C ALA A 354 7.90 4.77 -13.40
N ILE A 355 8.77 3.79 -13.18
CA ILE A 355 9.49 3.12 -14.27
C ILE A 355 8.52 2.42 -15.22
N GLY A 356 7.54 1.67 -14.70
CA GLY A 356 6.51 1.01 -15.52
C GLY A 356 5.64 1.99 -16.32
N PHE A 357 5.32 3.16 -15.77
CA PHE A 357 4.62 4.23 -16.49
C PHE A 357 5.43 4.73 -17.69
N LEU A 358 6.72 5.02 -17.47
CA LEU A 358 7.64 5.41 -18.54
C LEU A 358 7.79 4.31 -19.60
N ASP A 359 7.94 3.05 -19.20
CA ASP A 359 8.11 1.91 -20.10
C ASP A 359 6.89 1.72 -21.01
N ARG A 360 5.67 1.89 -20.47
CA ARG A 360 4.42 1.85 -21.23
C ARG A 360 4.15 3.08 -22.10
N GLY A 361 5.10 3.99 -22.24
CA GLY A 361 4.92 5.21 -23.04
C GLY A 361 4.03 6.26 -22.37
N CYS A 362 4.10 6.36 -21.04
CA CYS A 362 3.36 7.33 -20.22
C CYS A 362 1.83 7.19 -20.32
N THR A 363 1.35 5.96 -20.45
CA THR A 363 -0.09 5.68 -20.48
C THR A 363 -0.58 5.22 -19.10
N ALA A 364 -1.85 5.49 -18.81
CA ALA A 364 -2.53 4.98 -17.63
C ALA A 364 -2.40 3.45 -17.50
N PRO A 365 -2.34 2.89 -16.28
CA PRO A 365 -2.25 1.45 -16.08
C PRO A 365 -3.48 0.75 -16.65
N VAL A 366 -3.27 -0.38 -17.31
CA VAL A 366 -4.36 -1.24 -17.80
C VAL A 366 -4.89 -2.12 -16.67
N ARG A 367 -6.11 -2.65 -16.85
CA ARG A 367 -6.78 -3.50 -15.84
C ARG A 367 -5.87 -4.63 -15.30
N ALA A 368 -5.08 -5.25 -16.16
CA ALA A 368 -4.16 -6.33 -15.77
C ALA A 368 -3.09 -5.87 -14.74
N ASP A 369 -2.61 -4.63 -14.85
CA ASP A 369 -1.61 -4.07 -13.91
C ASP A 369 -2.20 -3.85 -12.51
N LEU A 370 -3.53 -3.64 -12.43
CA LEU A 370 -4.25 -3.40 -11.19
C LEU A 370 -4.54 -4.68 -10.39
N TYR A 371 -4.56 -5.84 -11.05
CA TYR A 371 -4.80 -7.13 -10.37
C TYR A 371 -3.71 -7.50 -9.35
N GLY A 372 -2.51 -6.97 -9.47
CA GLY A 372 -1.46 -7.16 -8.44
C GLY A 372 -1.86 -6.69 -7.04
N TYR A 373 -2.89 -5.85 -6.93
CA TYR A 373 -3.46 -5.36 -5.67
C TYR A 373 -4.70 -6.15 -5.21
N ALA A 374 -5.32 -6.92 -6.11
CA ALA A 374 -6.66 -7.50 -5.89
C ALA A 374 -6.74 -8.41 -4.66
N ASP A 375 -5.74 -9.26 -4.42
CA ASP A 375 -5.76 -10.24 -3.33
C ASP A 375 -5.84 -9.59 -1.93
N GLY A 376 -5.14 -8.48 -1.73
CA GLY A 376 -5.16 -7.72 -0.47
C GLY A 376 -6.50 -7.02 -0.27
N LEU A 377 -6.96 -6.32 -1.30
CA LEU A 377 -8.22 -5.57 -1.28
C LEU A 377 -9.45 -6.48 -1.23
N SER A 378 -9.46 -7.59 -1.97
CA SER A 378 -10.58 -8.54 -1.94
C SER A 378 -10.81 -9.09 -0.54
N ARG A 379 -9.75 -9.30 0.24
CA ARG A 379 -9.87 -9.69 1.67
C ARG A 379 -10.45 -8.58 2.53
N ALA A 380 -10.16 -7.32 2.22
CA ALA A 380 -10.71 -6.18 2.94
C ALA A 380 -12.22 -5.99 2.67
N VAL A 381 -12.65 -6.31 1.45
CA VAL A 381 -14.07 -6.21 1.02
C VAL A 381 -14.87 -7.45 1.43
N ALA A 382 -14.21 -8.62 1.61
CA ALA A 382 -14.89 -9.88 1.87
C ALA A 382 -15.77 -9.86 3.13
N GLY A 383 -16.98 -10.33 2.99
CA GLY A 383 -18.01 -10.34 4.03
C GLY A 383 -18.74 -8.99 4.14
N TRP A 384 -20.03 -9.04 4.45
CA TRP A 384 -20.86 -7.86 4.69
C TRP A 384 -20.53 -7.18 6.02
N ASN A 385 -19.32 -6.58 6.10
CA ASN A 385 -19.01 -5.67 7.20
C ASN A 385 -19.34 -4.24 6.74
N LEU A 386 -20.50 -3.76 7.16
CA LEU A 386 -21.07 -2.47 6.75
C LEU A 386 -20.18 -1.28 7.12
N ASP A 387 -19.57 -1.32 8.30
CA ASP A 387 -18.68 -0.25 8.74
C ASP A 387 -17.44 -0.17 7.84
N ARG A 388 -16.90 -1.32 7.49
CA ARG A 388 -15.73 -1.42 6.60
C ARG A 388 -16.03 -0.97 5.18
N LEU A 389 -17.17 -1.41 4.60
CA LEU A 389 -17.63 -0.98 3.29
C LEU A 389 -17.88 0.52 3.24
N SER A 390 -18.48 1.08 4.29
CA SER A 390 -18.68 2.51 4.41
C SER A 390 -17.36 3.28 4.30
N VAL A 391 -16.34 2.85 5.03
CA VAL A 391 -15.00 3.46 4.97
C VAL A 391 -14.38 3.35 3.58
N LEU A 392 -14.47 2.16 2.93
CA LEU A 392 -13.93 1.96 1.58
C LEU A 392 -14.62 2.85 0.54
N PHE A 393 -15.93 3.08 0.67
CA PHE A 393 -16.66 4.00 -0.21
C PHE A 393 -16.26 5.46 0.03
N ASP A 394 -16.09 5.85 1.30
CA ASP A 394 -15.62 7.20 1.64
C ASP A 394 -14.22 7.48 1.06
N LEU A 395 -13.33 6.47 1.05
CA LEU A 395 -12.00 6.56 0.42
C LEU A 395 -12.05 6.76 -1.11
N LEU A 396 -13.12 6.28 -1.78
CA LEU A 396 -13.30 6.45 -3.23
C LEU A 396 -13.87 7.82 -3.63
N GLU A 397 -14.40 8.59 -2.69
CA GLU A 397 -14.84 9.95 -2.97
C GLU A 397 -13.66 10.84 -3.39
N ALA A 398 -13.97 11.92 -4.12
CA ALA A 398 -12.97 12.92 -4.48
C ALA A 398 -12.38 13.54 -3.19
N HIS A 399 -11.08 13.36 -2.97
CA HIS A 399 -10.38 13.70 -1.73
C HIS A 399 -10.85 12.89 -0.50
N GLY A 400 -11.34 11.68 -0.72
CA GLY A 400 -11.81 10.80 0.33
C GLY A 400 -10.71 10.48 1.35
N CYS A 401 -11.07 10.60 2.62
CA CYS A 401 -10.20 10.37 3.76
C CYS A 401 -11.03 9.71 4.86
N ALA A 402 -10.48 8.71 5.51
CA ALA A 402 -11.13 8.02 6.61
C ALA A 402 -10.21 7.94 7.84
N GLU A 403 -10.75 8.22 9.01
CA GLU A 403 -10.03 8.02 10.28
C GLU A 403 -10.17 6.56 10.69
N VAL A 404 -9.06 5.84 10.67
CA VAL A 404 -9.01 4.43 11.06
C VAL A 404 -7.87 4.18 12.04
N PRO A 405 -8.00 3.19 12.94
CA PRO A 405 -6.95 2.86 13.87
C PRO A 405 -5.81 2.10 13.19
N LEU A 406 -4.56 2.51 13.43
CA LEU A 406 -3.35 1.81 13.02
C LEU A 406 -2.57 1.29 14.23
N CYS A 407 -1.92 0.14 14.06
CA CYS A 407 -0.99 -0.44 15.02
C CYS A 407 0.31 -0.80 14.30
N LEU A 408 1.31 0.08 14.33
CA LEU A 408 2.58 -0.11 13.63
C LEU A 408 3.64 -0.81 14.52
N GLY A 409 3.49 -0.77 15.84
CA GLY A 409 4.45 -1.32 16.80
C GLY A 409 4.28 -2.82 17.08
N THR A 410 5.06 -3.30 18.03
CA THR A 410 5.04 -4.69 18.51
C THR A 410 3.62 -5.15 18.77
N ALA A 411 3.29 -6.30 18.22
CA ALA A 411 1.99 -6.92 18.31
C ALA A 411 1.43 -6.86 19.75
N GLU A 412 0.48 -5.97 19.98
CA GLU A 412 -0.40 -6.18 21.12
C GLU A 412 -1.19 -7.44 20.85
N PRO A 413 -1.26 -8.36 21.80
CA PRO A 413 -1.95 -9.64 21.63
C PRO A 413 -3.45 -9.49 21.30
N ASP A 414 -4.02 -8.30 21.48
CA ASP A 414 -5.45 -8.00 21.36
C ASP A 414 -5.79 -7.01 20.23
N VAL A 415 -4.97 -6.90 19.18
CA VAL A 415 -5.34 -6.09 18.01
C VAL A 415 -6.56 -6.68 17.33
N SER A 416 -7.64 -5.90 17.24
CA SER A 416 -8.83 -6.35 16.54
C SER A 416 -8.54 -6.67 15.06
N PRO A 417 -9.27 -7.62 14.43
CA PRO A 417 -9.07 -7.94 13.01
C PRO A 417 -9.14 -6.72 12.08
N ASP A 418 -9.97 -5.73 12.42
CA ASP A 418 -10.11 -4.51 11.61
C ASP A 418 -8.88 -3.60 11.71
N VAL A 419 -8.33 -3.40 12.89
CA VAL A 419 -7.06 -2.66 13.08
C VAL A 419 -5.93 -3.35 12.32
N GLY A 420 -5.84 -4.67 12.41
CA GLY A 420 -4.86 -5.45 11.65
C GLY A 420 -5.01 -5.29 10.14
N MET A 421 -6.24 -5.25 9.63
CA MET A 421 -6.53 -5.04 8.21
C MET A 421 -6.11 -3.65 7.74
N TRP A 422 -6.51 -2.58 8.43
CA TRP A 422 -6.14 -1.21 8.07
C TRP A 422 -4.63 -1.00 8.12
N THR A 423 -3.99 -1.56 9.14
CA THR A 423 -2.53 -1.56 9.27
C THR A 423 -1.86 -2.27 8.09
N ALA A 424 -2.36 -3.45 7.69
CA ALA A 424 -1.83 -4.17 6.54
C ALA A 424 -2.01 -3.40 5.22
N LEU A 425 -3.17 -2.76 5.00
CA LEU A 425 -3.42 -1.91 3.83
C LEU A 425 -2.49 -0.68 3.80
N TYR A 426 -2.19 -0.09 4.94
CA TYR A 426 -1.25 1.02 5.03
C TYR A 426 0.19 0.58 4.77
N LEU A 427 0.66 -0.49 5.42
CA LEU A 427 2.03 -0.99 5.27
C LEU A 427 2.32 -1.56 3.88
N SER A 428 1.30 -2.13 3.22
CA SER A 428 1.42 -2.60 1.83
C SER A 428 1.35 -1.46 0.79
N GLY A 429 1.07 -0.22 1.22
CA GLY A 429 1.00 0.95 0.36
C GLY A 429 -0.32 1.14 -0.38
N PHE A 430 -1.39 0.45 0.05
CA PHE A 430 -2.74 0.74 -0.44
C PHE A 430 -3.26 2.08 0.04
N LEU A 431 -2.93 2.42 1.27
CA LEU A 431 -3.33 3.65 1.93
C LEU A 431 -2.09 4.45 2.29
N THR A 432 -2.27 5.75 2.39
CA THR A 432 -1.25 6.69 2.86
C THR A 432 -1.88 7.68 3.84
N THR A 433 -1.05 8.45 4.53
CA THR A 433 -1.51 9.52 5.43
C THR A 433 -0.71 10.79 5.19
N ASP A 434 -1.34 11.94 5.43
CA ASP A 434 -0.65 13.24 5.42
C ASP A 434 -0.17 13.65 6.83
N MET A 435 -0.43 12.83 7.84
CA MET A 435 0.04 13.05 9.21
C MET A 435 1.50 12.60 9.34
N THR A 436 2.32 13.46 9.95
CA THR A 436 3.77 13.23 10.13
C THR A 436 4.16 12.89 11.55
N GLU A 437 3.26 13.08 12.50
CA GLU A 437 3.56 12.87 13.91
C GLU A 437 3.24 11.44 14.31
N GLU A 438 4.19 10.80 15.01
CA GLU A 438 3.89 9.58 15.73
C GLU A 438 2.85 9.89 16.82
N PRO A 439 1.87 8.99 17.05
CA PRO A 439 0.86 9.24 18.06
C PRO A 439 1.50 9.35 19.44
N GLU A 440 1.11 10.36 20.19
CA GLU A 440 1.28 10.30 21.64
C GLU A 440 0.57 9.03 22.16
N HIS A 441 1.13 8.43 23.19
CA HIS A 441 0.64 7.16 23.75
C HIS A 441 -0.89 7.15 23.90
N GLY A 442 -1.56 6.31 23.12
CA GLY A 442 -2.99 6.03 23.20
C GLY A 442 -3.86 6.46 22.04
N ASP A 443 -3.47 7.38 21.18
CA ASP A 443 -4.25 7.76 19.99
C ASP A 443 -3.73 7.05 18.75
N ARG A 444 -4.45 6.00 18.33
CA ARG A 444 -4.11 5.16 17.16
C ARG A 444 -4.81 5.61 15.88
N LEU A 445 -5.73 6.58 15.96
CA LEU A 445 -6.49 7.02 14.81
C LEU A 445 -5.60 7.80 13.84
N ARG A 446 -5.69 7.44 12.56
CA ARG A 446 -5.02 8.11 11.47
C ARG A 446 -5.99 8.41 10.35
N ALA A 447 -5.90 9.62 9.83
CA ALA A 447 -6.57 10.00 8.60
C ALA A 447 -5.84 9.35 7.42
N LEU A 448 -6.42 8.28 6.89
CA LEU A 448 -5.89 7.56 5.73
C LEU A 448 -6.65 7.94 4.46
N ARG A 449 -5.95 7.93 3.34
CA ARG A 449 -6.49 8.14 1.99
C ARG A 449 -5.84 7.23 0.96
N LEU A 450 -6.47 7.09 -0.18
CA LEU A 450 -5.84 6.50 -1.35
C LEU A 450 -4.77 7.46 -1.87
N PRO A 451 -3.55 6.99 -2.14
CA PRO A 451 -2.46 7.87 -2.57
C PRO A 451 -2.71 8.50 -3.94
N ASN A 452 -3.23 7.75 -4.92
CA ASN A 452 -3.31 8.18 -6.32
C ASN A 452 -4.46 7.51 -7.08
N ASN A 453 -4.63 7.88 -8.34
CA ASN A 453 -5.68 7.34 -9.19
C ASN A 453 -5.46 5.86 -9.55
N GLU A 454 -4.24 5.35 -9.59
CA GLU A 454 -3.98 3.93 -9.81
C GLU A 454 -4.67 3.07 -8.75
N LEU A 455 -4.47 3.39 -7.47
CA LEU A 455 -5.08 2.64 -6.37
C LEU A 455 -6.58 2.92 -6.21
N ARG A 456 -7.02 4.11 -6.59
CA ARG A 456 -8.45 4.43 -6.67
C ARG A 456 -9.16 3.54 -7.70
N GLN A 457 -8.57 3.34 -8.87
CA GLN A 457 -9.10 2.44 -9.89
C GLN A 457 -9.03 0.97 -9.44
N ALA A 458 -7.95 0.54 -8.78
CA ALA A 458 -7.84 -0.81 -8.25
C ALA A 458 -8.94 -1.11 -7.21
N LEU A 459 -9.18 -0.23 -6.25
CA LEU A 459 -10.24 -0.38 -5.26
C LEU A 459 -11.63 -0.39 -5.93
N ARG A 460 -11.86 0.51 -6.89
CA ARG A 460 -13.10 0.55 -7.67
C ARG A 460 -13.39 -0.78 -8.35
N LEU A 461 -12.40 -1.37 -9.02
CA LEU A 461 -12.57 -2.65 -9.71
C LEU A 461 -12.91 -3.78 -8.74
N VAL A 462 -12.23 -3.85 -7.59
CA VAL A 462 -12.50 -4.86 -6.56
C VAL A 462 -13.92 -4.72 -6.01
N ILE A 463 -14.39 -3.50 -5.79
CA ILE A 463 -15.77 -3.25 -5.33
C ILE A 463 -16.77 -3.69 -6.40
N ILE A 464 -16.55 -3.33 -7.66
CA ILE A 464 -17.42 -3.74 -8.78
C ILE A 464 -17.52 -5.28 -8.84
N GLU A 465 -16.39 -5.97 -8.86
CA GLU A 465 -16.34 -7.43 -8.92
C GLU A 465 -17.00 -8.08 -7.71
N TRP A 466 -16.81 -7.51 -6.52
CA TRP A 466 -17.44 -8.02 -5.32
C TRP A 466 -18.97 -7.89 -5.35
N PHE A 467 -19.51 -6.74 -5.79
CA PHE A 467 -20.95 -6.55 -5.93
C PHE A 467 -21.54 -7.39 -7.07
N GLU A 468 -20.80 -7.60 -8.15
CA GLU A 468 -21.19 -8.53 -9.22
C GLU A 468 -21.29 -9.99 -8.74
N CYS A 469 -20.48 -10.37 -7.74
CA CYS A 469 -20.51 -11.70 -7.13
C CYS A 469 -21.54 -11.85 -5.99
N THR A 470 -22.24 -10.78 -5.57
CA THR A 470 -23.29 -10.88 -4.52
C THR A 470 -24.60 -11.43 -5.06
N ALA A 471 -24.87 -11.31 -6.35
CA ALA A 471 -26.01 -11.92 -7.02
C ALA A 471 -25.63 -13.34 -7.49
N GLU A 472 -26.55 -14.31 -7.37
CA GLU A 472 -26.36 -15.64 -7.98
C GLU A 472 -26.25 -15.54 -9.50
N ASP A 473 -26.92 -14.57 -10.11
CA ASP A 473 -26.88 -14.30 -11.55
C ASP A 473 -26.44 -12.85 -11.82
N ILE A 474 -25.26 -12.69 -12.39
CA ILE A 474 -24.71 -11.37 -12.82
C ILE A 474 -25.66 -10.58 -13.72
N ARG A 475 -26.54 -11.28 -14.46
CA ARG A 475 -27.55 -10.64 -15.32
C ARG A 475 -28.55 -9.79 -14.52
N ASP A 476 -28.76 -10.06 -13.24
CA ASP A 476 -29.62 -9.24 -12.41
C ASP A 476 -28.92 -7.91 -12.04
N VAL A 477 -27.60 -7.92 -11.83
CA VAL A 477 -26.82 -6.68 -11.66
C VAL A 477 -26.82 -5.84 -12.93
N ASP A 478 -26.62 -6.47 -14.09
CA ASP A 478 -26.67 -5.78 -15.38
C ASP A 478 -28.08 -5.22 -15.68
N ALA A 479 -29.14 -5.99 -15.37
CA ALA A 479 -30.51 -5.54 -15.52
C ALA A 479 -30.86 -4.37 -14.57
N PHE A 480 -30.35 -4.40 -13.34
CA PHE A 480 -30.49 -3.27 -12.42
C PHE A 480 -29.83 -2.00 -12.98
N ARG A 481 -28.56 -2.12 -13.42
CA ARG A 481 -27.79 -0.99 -13.98
C ARG A 481 -28.44 -0.41 -15.23
N ASP A 482 -28.86 -1.27 -16.15
CA ASP A 482 -29.54 -0.86 -17.37
C ASP A 482 -30.88 -0.18 -17.07
N GLY A 483 -31.71 -0.81 -16.25
CA GLY A 483 -32.99 -0.25 -15.82
C GLY A 483 -32.84 1.10 -15.13
N LEU A 484 -31.82 1.24 -14.26
CA LEU A 484 -31.53 2.49 -13.55
C LEU A 484 -31.17 3.62 -14.52
N CYS A 485 -30.33 3.35 -15.53
CA CYS A 485 -29.95 4.33 -16.55
C CYS A 485 -31.09 4.76 -17.46
N HIS A 486 -32.04 3.87 -17.73
CA HIS A 486 -33.14 4.11 -18.67
C HIS A 486 -34.47 4.49 -17.99
N GLY A 487 -34.55 4.54 -16.67
CA GLY A 487 -35.78 4.86 -15.94
C GLY A 487 -36.81 3.74 -15.96
N ASN A 488 -36.40 2.47 -16.06
CA ASN A 488 -37.30 1.32 -16.11
C ASN A 488 -37.54 0.75 -14.70
N GLU A 489 -38.58 1.25 -14.03
CA GLU A 489 -38.94 0.89 -12.64
C GLU A 489 -39.16 -0.62 -12.45
N ASP A 490 -39.89 -1.26 -13.37
CA ASP A 490 -40.18 -2.69 -13.25
C ASP A 490 -38.94 -3.58 -13.39
N THR A 491 -37.98 -3.17 -14.21
CA THR A 491 -36.71 -3.89 -14.38
C THR A 491 -35.85 -3.72 -13.14
N VAL A 492 -35.71 -2.49 -12.64
CA VAL A 492 -34.96 -2.19 -11.41
C VAL A 492 -35.55 -2.95 -10.22
N ARG A 493 -36.86 -2.87 -10.01
CA ARG A 493 -37.54 -3.55 -8.91
C ARG A 493 -37.33 -5.06 -8.94
N ARG A 494 -37.52 -5.71 -10.09
CA ARG A 494 -37.36 -7.17 -10.21
C ARG A 494 -35.91 -7.61 -9.99
N ALA A 495 -34.96 -6.92 -10.58
CA ALA A 495 -33.55 -7.22 -10.43
C ALA A 495 -33.11 -7.04 -8.97
N LEU A 496 -33.45 -5.90 -8.37
CA LEU A 496 -33.08 -5.60 -6.99
C LEU A 496 -33.73 -6.55 -5.97
N SER A 497 -34.98 -6.98 -6.20
CA SER A 497 -35.64 -7.99 -5.33
C SER A 497 -34.91 -9.33 -5.33
N ARG A 498 -34.32 -9.76 -6.47
CA ARG A 498 -33.52 -10.98 -6.52
C ARG A 498 -32.18 -10.79 -5.82
N ILE A 499 -31.48 -9.69 -6.12
CA ILE A 499 -30.20 -9.36 -5.47
C ILE A 499 -30.36 -9.29 -3.93
N LEU A 500 -31.47 -8.72 -3.43
CA LEU A 500 -31.74 -8.68 -1.99
C LEU A 500 -31.92 -10.08 -1.38
N GLY A 501 -32.62 -10.97 -2.10
CA GLY A 501 -32.78 -12.36 -1.70
C GLY A 501 -31.46 -13.11 -1.60
N ASP A 502 -30.58 -12.92 -2.60
CA ASP A 502 -29.27 -13.59 -2.69
C ASP A 502 -28.28 -13.03 -1.67
N ALA A 503 -28.30 -11.72 -1.45
CA ALA A 503 -27.33 -11.02 -0.59
C ALA A 503 -27.55 -11.23 0.92
N GLY A 504 -28.71 -11.74 1.34
CA GLY A 504 -29.02 -12.01 2.75
C GLY A 504 -29.02 -10.76 3.66
N ILE A 505 -29.24 -9.58 3.09
CA ILE A 505 -29.12 -8.29 3.80
C ILE A 505 -30.16 -8.15 4.91
N GLY A 506 -31.34 -8.74 4.75
CA GLY A 506 -32.41 -8.72 5.76
C GLY A 506 -32.07 -9.38 7.10
N GLU A 507 -30.99 -10.16 7.16
CA GLU A 507 -30.54 -10.84 8.38
C GLU A 507 -29.55 -10.02 9.24
N THR A 508 -29.00 -8.92 8.70
CA THR A 508 -27.84 -8.24 9.31
C THR A 508 -28.21 -7.15 10.33
N ASP A 509 -29.24 -6.37 10.11
CA ASP A 509 -29.79 -5.42 11.09
C ASP A 509 -31.14 -4.88 10.55
N PRO A 510 -32.28 -5.44 10.95
CA PRO A 510 -33.57 -5.08 10.37
C PRO A 510 -34.01 -3.64 10.68
N ASP A 511 -33.36 -2.93 11.60
CA ASP A 511 -33.80 -1.62 12.07
C ASP A 511 -33.07 -0.43 11.42
N LYS A 512 -32.19 -0.67 10.40
CA LYS A 512 -31.36 0.41 9.84
C LYS A 512 -31.40 0.48 8.31
N PRO A 513 -31.49 1.67 7.72
CA PRO A 513 -31.45 1.87 6.26
C PRO A 513 -30.03 1.72 5.66
N LEU A 514 -28.97 1.68 6.48
CA LEU A 514 -27.58 1.65 6.04
C LEU A 514 -27.24 0.47 5.09
N PRO A 515 -27.68 -0.79 5.37
CA PRO A 515 -27.43 -1.91 4.48
C PRO A 515 -27.93 -1.69 3.05
N TYR A 516 -29.16 -1.17 2.92
CA TYR A 516 -29.78 -0.90 1.62
C TYR A 516 -29.12 0.26 0.89
N HIS A 517 -28.67 1.27 1.63
CA HIS A 517 -27.93 2.40 1.07
C HIS A 517 -26.59 1.93 0.49
N LEU A 518 -25.81 1.14 1.25
CA LEU A 518 -24.53 0.62 0.78
C LEU A 518 -24.69 -0.35 -0.38
N LEU A 519 -25.75 -1.16 -0.41
CA LEU A 519 -26.07 -2.01 -1.54
C LEU A 519 -26.33 -1.18 -2.79
N LEU A 520 -27.24 -0.19 -2.73
CA LEU A 520 -27.55 0.67 -3.86
C LEU A 520 -26.32 1.43 -4.34
N GLN A 521 -25.53 1.99 -3.42
CA GLN A 521 -24.29 2.68 -3.76
C GLN A 521 -23.30 1.74 -4.44
N GLY A 522 -23.12 0.52 -3.91
CA GLY A 522 -22.24 -0.49 -4.45
C GLY A 522 -22.63 -0.94 -5.86
N LEU A 523 -23.92 -1.20 -6.09
CA LEU A 523 -24.46 -1.57 -7.40
C LEU A 523 -24.30 -0.44 -8.44
N CYS A 524 -24.25 0.83 -8.00
CA CYS A 524 -24.01 1.96 -8.88
C CYS A 524 -22.54 2.11 -9.31
N PHE A 525 -21.58 1.44 -8.64
CA PHE A 525 -20.24 1.34 -9.21
C PHE A 525 -20.27 0.52 -10.49
N GLY A 526 -19.52 0.95 -11.50
CA GLY A 526 -19.49 0.25 -12.79
C GLY A 526 -20.62 0.60 -13.76
N LEU A 527 -21.51 1.56 -13.44
CA LEU A 527 -22.48 2.07 -14.39
C LEU A 527 -21.77 2.61 -15.65
N PRO A 528 -22.13 2.11 -16.87
CA PRO A 528 -21.44 2.48 -18.09
C PRO A 528 -21.58 3.98 -18.41
N GLY A 529 -20.45 4.70 -18.49
CA GLY A 529 -20.42 6.12 -18.79
C GLY A 529 -20.77 7.04 -17.62
N TYR A 530 -20.70 6.52 -16.42
CA TYR A 530 -20.86 7.28 -15.18
C TYR A 530 -19.62 7.24 -14.30
N ALA A 531 -19.43 8.29 -13.53
CA ALA A 531 -18.40 8.37 -12.49
C ALA A 531 -18.79 7.51 -11.27
N ASN A 532 -17.89 7.39 -10.30
CA ASN A 532 -18.21 6.73 -9.04
C ASN A 532 -19.39 7.41 -8.34
N PRO A 533 -20.29 6.63 -7.72
CA PRO A 533 -21.39 7.20 -6.95
C PRO A 533 -20.86 8.02 -5.77
N ALA A 534 -21.39 9.22 -5.60
CA ALA A 534 -21.15 10.05 -4.43
C ALA A 534 -22.32 9.90 -3.46
N SER A 535 -22.04 9.74 -2.17
CA SER A 535 -23.07 9.59 -1.14
C SER A 535 -22.97 10.68 -0.10
N ARG A 536 -24.13 11.19 0.35
CA ARG A 536 -24.24 12.10 1.48
C ARG A 536 -25.02 11.41 2.60
N ARG A 537 -24.29 10.77 3.50
CA ARG A 537 -24.86 10.20 4.73
C ARG A 537 -24.94 11.32 5.78
N LYS A 538 -26.13 11.68 6.24
CA LYS A 538 -26.29 12.52 7.42
C LYS A 538 -26.62 11.65 8.61
N CYS A 539 -25.78 11.71 9.63
CA CYS A 539 -26.08 11.13 10.94
C CYS A 539 -27.21 11.91 11.61
N GLY A 540 -28.29 11.22 11.94
CA GLY A 540 -29.47 11.76 12.63
C GLY A 540 -30.54 12.27 11.68
N ALA A 541 -31.77 11.78 11.80
CA ALA A 541 -32.96 12.11 11.02
C ALA A 541 -32.80 12.06 9.47
N GLY A 542 -32.33 10.93 8.97
CA GLY A 542 -32.92 10.29 7.82
C GLY A 542 -32.65 10.88 6.43
N ARG A 543 -31.41 11.20 6.06
CA ARG A 543 -31.12 11.53 4.67
C ARG A 543 -30.09 10.55 4.08
N TRP A 544 -30.55 9.75 3.12
CA TRP A 544 -29.76 8.71 2.45
C TRP A 544 -29.83 8.97 0.95
N ASP A 545 -28.92 9.79 0.39
CA ASP A 545 -28.89 10.14 -1.02
C ASP A 545 -27.60 9.64 -1.71
N ILE A 546 -27.75 9.15 -2.93
CA ILE A 546 -26.68 8.74 -3.81
C ILE A 546 -26.81 9.53 -5.11
N GLN A 547 -25.72 10.13 -5.57
CA GLN A 547 -25.65 10.82 -6.85
C GLN A 547 -24.63 10.17 -7.77
N VAL A 548 -25.02 9.95 -9.03
CA VAL A 548 -24.16 9.35 -10.05
C VAL A 548 -24.10 10.27 -11.26
N PHE A 549 -22.92 10.84 -11.49
CA PHE A 549 -22.69 11.84 -12.53
C PHE A 549 -22.25 11.18 -13.84
N PRO A 550 -22.78 11.59 -15.02
CA PRO A 550 -22.21 11.20 -16.30
C PRO A 550 -20.75 11.65 -16.40
N THR A 551 -19.87 10.76 -16.93
CA THR A 551 -18.44 11.07 -17.02
C THR A 551 -18.13 12.29 -17.88
N GLY A 552 -18.85 12.50 -18.97
CA GLY A 552 -18.74 13.69 -19.84
C GLY A 552 -19.17 15.01 -19.20
N ALA A 553 -19.91 14.97 -18.08
CA ALA A 553 -20.37 16.16 -17.37
C ALA A 553 -19.38 16.68 -16.32
N MET A 554 -18.36 15.88 -15.97
CA MET A 554 -17.38 16.23 -14.92
C MET A 554 -16.15 17.01 -15.43
N PHE A 555 -15.89 17.03 -16.75
CA PHE A 555 -14.70 17.66 -17.29
C PHE A 555 -15.03 19.02 -17.93
N ASP A 556 -14.38 20.07 -17.43
CA ASP A 556 -14.30 21.39 -18.06
C ASP A 556 -13.34 21.38 -19.27
N VAL A 557 -13.50 20.40 -20.16
CA VAL A 557 -12.78 20.46 -21.43
C VAL A 557 -13.57 21.34 -22.37
N ALA A 558 -13.19 22.61 -22.40
CA ALA A 558 -13.80 23.63 -23.24
C ALA A 558 -13.71 23.38 -24.75
N ASP A 559 -13.02 22.30 -25.19
CA ASP A 559 -12.64 22.11 -26.58
C ASP A 559 -12.97 20.74 -27.22
N THR A 560 -13.76 19.89 -26.60
CA THR A 560 -14.21 18.67 -27.31
C THR A 560 -15.53 18.97 -27.99
N ILE A 561 -15.45 19.34 -29.25
CA ILE A 561 -16.55 19.62 -30.16
C ILE A 561 -17.53 18.44 -30.20
N GLY A 562 -18.75 18.67 -29.72
CA GLY A 562 -19.94 18.17 -30.39
C GLY A 562 -20.58 16.88 -29.94
N MET A 563 -20.24 16.25 -28.81
CA MET A 563 -21.08 15.20 -28.22
C MET A 563 -21.48 15.61 -26.79
N LEU A 564 -22.63 16.26 -26.66
CA LEU A 564 -23.34 16.36 -25.38
C LEU A 564 -23.64 14.92 -24.93
N ASP A 565 -23.13 14.53 -23.78
CA ASP A 565 -23.51 13.27 -23.14
C ASP A 565 -24.99 13.42 -22.75
N GLU A 566 -25.90 12.76 -23.47
CA GLU A 566 -27.34 12.80 -23.24
C GLU A 566 -27.76 12.07 -21.93
N ARG A 567 -26.78 11.47 -21.22
CA ARG A 567 -27.06 10.73 -20.02
C ARG A 567 -27.45 11.69 -18.88
N PRO A 568 -28.54 11.38 -18.17
CA PRO A 568 -29.00 12.22 -17.07
C PRO A 568 -28.09 12.06 -15.82
N LEU A 569 -28.01 13.11 -14.99
CA LEU A 569 -27.62 12.97 -13.60
C LEU A 569 -28.63 12.08 -12.88
N ILE A 570 -28.18 10.99 -12.28
CA ILE A 570 -29.02 10.08 -11.50
C ILE A 570 -28.90 10.44 -10.04
N THR A 571 -30.03 10.75 -9.39
CA THR A 571 -30.14 11.00 -7.95
C THR A 571 -31.06 9.96 -7.33
N ILE A 572 -30.58 9.25 -6.34
CA ILE A 572 -31.29 8.19 -5.63
C ILE A 572 -31.49 8.63 -4.19
N ASN A 573 -32.70 8.47 -3.67
CA ASN A 573 -32.99 8.53 -2.25
C ASN A 573 -33.75 7.29 -1.82
N LEU A 574 -33.64 6.87 -0.56
CA LEU A 574 -34.30 5.70 -0.03
C LEU A 574 -34.91 5.95 1.34
N MET A 575 -35.99 5.23 1.62
CA MET A 575 -36.61 5.16 2.93
C MET A 575 -36.80 3.69 3.35
N TYR A 576 -36.72 3.47 4.63
CA TYR A 576 -36.85 2.15 5.24
C TYR A 576 -37.86 2.20 6.39
N ASP A 577 -38.81 1.27 6.41
CA ASP A 577 -39.72 1.04 7.50
C ASP A 577 -40.15 -0.44 7.50
N PRO A 578 -39.79 -1.23 8.55
CA PRO A 578 -40.07 -2.66 8.60
C PRO A 578 -41.55 -3.00 8.86
N ASP A 579 -42.36 -2.03 9.28
CA ASP A 579 -43.74 -2.23 9.73
C ASP A 579 -44.80 -1.86 8.67
N VAL A 580 -44.39 -1.56 7.42
CA VAL A 580 -45.32 -1.17 6.36
C VAL A 580 -45.87 -2.36 5.59
N ASP A 581 -47.12 -2.23 5.14
CA ASP A 581 -47.70 -3.14 4.15
C ASP A 581 -47.29 -2.78 2.72
N ALA A 582 -47.76 -3.54 1.73
CA ALA A 582 -47.40 -3.34 0.33
C ALA A 582 -47.74 -1.92 -0.18
N LEU A 583 -48.82 -1.31 0.27
CA LEU A 583 -49.18 0.05 -0.10
C LEU A 583 -48.28 1.07 0.60
N GLY A 584 -47.96 0.83 1.88
CA GLY A 584 -47.01 1.64 2.63
C GLY A 584 -45.62 1.63 2.00
N LEU A 585 -45.18 0.47 1.51
CA LEU A 585 -43.90 0.33 0.81
C LEU A 585 -43.84 1.19 -0.48
N GLU A 586 -44.91 1.19 -1.29
CA GLU A 586 -45.00 2.09 -2.46
C GLU A 586 -44.99 3.57 -2.05
N LEU A 587 -45.68 3.92 -0.95
CA LEU A 587 -45.68 5.28 -0.43
C LEU A 587 -44.33 5.73 0.07
N LEU A 588 -43.51 4.84 0.67
CA LEU A 588 -42.12 5.14 1.03
C LEU A 588 -41.30 5.49 -0.20
N ALA A 589 -41.41 4.73 -1.29
CA ALA A 589 -40.70 5.03 -2.55
C ALA A 589 -41.10 6.41 -3.12
N VAL A 590 -42.40 6.72 -3.12
CA VAL A 590 -42.87 8.02 -3.56
C VAL A 590 -42.38 9.15 -2.65
N GLN A 591 -42.43 8.94 -1.34
CA GLN A 591 -41.96 9.95 -0.38
C GLN A 591 -40.46 10.20 -0.53
N SER A 592 -39.66 9.14 -0.71
CA SER A 592 -38.21 9.30 -0.91
C SER A 592 -37.89 10.10 -2.18
N LEU A 593 -38.68 9.93 -3.26
CA LEU A 593 -38.53 10.71 -4.47
C LEU A 593 -38.92 12.18 -4.25
N LEU A 594 -40.02 12.46 -3.53
CA LEU A 594 -40.46 13.83 -3.20
C LEU A 594 -39.44 14.53 -2.30
N ASP A 595 -38.75 13.82 -1.46
CA ASP A 595 -37.69 14.39 -0.61
C ASP A 595 -36.50 14.88 -1.44
N ILE A 596 -36.17 14.25 -2.58
CA ILE A 596 -35.17 14.76 -3.53
C ILE A 596 -35.57 16.15 -4.01
N GLU A 597 -36.84 16.35 -4.37
CA GLU A 597 -37.37 17.60 -4.88
C GLU A 597 -37.44 18.68 -3.78
N ARG A 598 -38.05 18.34 -2.65
CA ARG A 598 -38.23 19.26 -1.53
C ARG A 598 -36.92 19.84 -1.03
N ASP A 599 -35.90 19.00 -0.98
CA ASP A 599 -34.61 19.35 -0.40
C ASP A 599 -33.57 19.79 -1.45
N GLY A 600 -33.96 19.84 -2.74
CA GLY A 600 -33.12 20.29 -3.84
C GLY A 600 -31.82 19.49 -3.97
N ILE A 601 -31.86 18.18 -3.71
CA ILE A 601 -30.66 17.33 -3.65
C ILE A 601 -29.92 17.32 -5.00
N ASP A 602 -30.66 17.24 -6.08
CA ASP A 602 -30.16 17.20 -7.45
C ASP A 602 -29.78 18.58 -8.02
N GLU A 603 -30.02 19.65 -7.25
CA GLU A 603 -29.65 21.03 -7.62
C GLU A 603 -28.30 21.47 -7.05
N ILE A 604 -27.82 20.81 -6.01
CA ILE A 604 -26.63 21.22 -5.25
C ILE A 604 -25.32 20.99 -6.03
N ARG A 605 -25.32 20.05 -6.97
CA ARG A 605 -24.14 19.71 -7.79
C ARG A 605 -24.56 19.51 -9.25
N VAL A 606 -25.04 20.56 -9.91
CA VAL A 606 -25.32 20.48 -11.34
C VAL A 606 -24.05 20.81 -12.11
N PRO A 607 -23.47 19.86 -12.84
CA PRO A 607 -22.18 20.08 -13.51
C PRO A 607 -22.25 21.09 -14.65
N ARG A 608 -23.35 21.13 -15.40
CA ARG A 608 -23.58 22.05 -16.54
C ARG A 608 -25.06 22.31 -16.80
N PRO A 609 -25.42 23.49 -17.33
CA PRO A 609 -26.77 23.74 -17.88
C PRO A 609 -27.01 22.77 -19.06
N GLY A 610 -28.15 22.05 -19.03
CA GLY A 610 -28.59 21.19 -20.12
C GLY A 610 -28.39 19.68 -19.90
N VAL A 611 -27.76 19.26 -18.79
CA VAL A 611 -27.74 17.83 -18.40
C VAL A 611 -29.12 17.42 -17.89
N GLY A 612 -29.71 16.38 -18.47
CA GLY A 612 -30.97 15.78 -18.01
C GLY A 612 -30.84 15.30 -16.55
N ARG A 613 -31.95 15.22 -15.85
CA ARG A 613 -31.99 14.71 -14.48
C ARG A 613 -32.91 13.52 -14.38
N MET A 614 -32.54 12.54 -13.58
CA MET A 614 -33.34 11.36 -13.28
C MET A 614 -33.35 11.14 -11.77
N ARG A 615 -34.50 11.17 -11.16
CA ARG A 615 -34.71 10.98 -9.73
C ARG A 615 -35.26 9.59 -9.49
N TRP A 616 -34.72 8.89 -8.53
CA TRP A 616 -35.17 7.58 -8.09
C TRP A 616 -35.52 7.58 -6.62
N GLY A 617 -36.73 7.14 -6.27
CA GLY A 617 -37.17 6.88 -4.92
C GLY A 617 -37.26 5.37 -4.68
N PHE A 618 -36.68 4.91 -3.57
CA PHE A 618 -36.73 3.53 -3.12
C PHE A 618 -37.38 3.42 -1.74
N GLY A 619 -38.28 2.44 -1.57
CA GLY A 619 -38.84 2.03 -0.29
C GLY A 619 -38.45 0.60 0.04
N PHE A 620 -38.01 0.36 1.27
CA PHE A 620 -37.64 -0.97 1.77
C PHE A 620 -38.38 -1.32 3.04
N ASP A 621 -38.79 -2.60 3.21
CA ASP A 621 -39.42 -3.14 4.42
C ASP A 621 -38.60 -4.23 5.11
N GLY A 622 -37.39 -4.51 4.61
CA GLY A 622 -36.54 -5.61 5.09
C GLY A 622 -36.50 -6.81 4.14
N GLN A 623 -37.54 -7.05 3.38
CA GLN A 623 -37.65 -8.20 2.45
C GLN A 623 -37.99 -7.77 1.02
N HIS A 624 -38.71 -6.68 0.87
CA HIS A 624 -39.21 -6.22 -0.42
C HIS A 624 -38.72 -4.80 -0.73
N VAL A 625 -38.80 -4.45 -1.99
CA VAL A 625 -38.46 -3.11 -2.49
C VAL A 625 -39.57 -2.57 -3.41
N ALA A 626 -39.92 -1.31 -3.21
CA ALA A 626 -40.68 -0.54 -4.17
C ALA A 626 -39.79 0.53 -4.81
N THR A 627 -40.05 0.88 -6.04
CA THR A 627 -39.25 1.85 -6.80
C THR A 627 -40.13 2.78 -7.59
N VAL A 628 -39.77 4.04 -7.65
CA VAL A 628 -40.41 5.06 -8.49
C VAL A 628 -39.34 5.93 -9.14
N CYS A 629 -39.56 6.31 -10.40
CA CYS A 629 -38.63 7.10 -11.18
C CYS A 629 -39.31 8.34 -11.80
N GLN A 630 -38.60 9.45 -11.81
CA GLN A 630 -39.01 10.68 -12.50
C GLN A 630 -37.85 11.17 -13.38
N ARG A 631 -38.12 11.35 -14.66
CA ARG A 631 -37.18 11.94 -15.63
C ARG A 631 -37.55 13.40 -15.88
N LEU A 632 -36.57 14.32 -15.74
CA LEU A 632 -36.74 15.77 -15.88
C LEU A 632 -35.92 16.29 -17.07
#